data_912d727d13ffebaf2ab9b7fa0b0084dd
#
_entry.id   912d727d13ffebaf2ab9b7fa0b0084dd
#
_cell.length_a   1.000
_cell.length_b   1.000
_cell.length_c   1.000
_cell.angle_alpha   90.00
_cell.angle_beta   90.00
_cell.angle_gamma   90.00
#
_symmetry.space_group_name_H-M   'P 1'
#
loop_
_entity.id
_entity.type
_entity.pdbx_description
1 polymer ?
#
loop_
_entity_poly.entity_id
_entity_poly.type
_entity_poly.pdbx_seq_one_letter_code
_entity_poly.pdbx_strand_id
1 'polypeptide(L)'
;MSKPAPISPSFTDDDLHSLRKPKPFNFRKFLYNTEDGTVMGRDRASWAKIGIFYVAFYGVLAALVAICMWAFFQTLDPRIPKWTLDRSLIGTNPGLGFRPLPPVDNVESTLIWYKGTQHENYKHWTDSLNDFLAVYKVPGLTPGRGQNIYNCDYNQPPPQGQVCDVDIKSWAPCTRENNYSYHKSAPCIFLKLNKIYGWIPEYYNNSRDLPESMPQSLKTYISEVEKSEPIKLNTIWVSCEGENPADQENIGAINYLPIRGFPGYFYPYQNSEGYLSPLVAVHFQRPKRGIIINVECKAWARNIIHDRKDRIGSVHYELLID
;
A
#
# COMPACT_ATOMS: atom_id res chain seq x y z
N MET A 1 78.91 1.82 -68.44
CA MET A 1 78.55 0.50 -67.91
C MET A 1 77.34 0.72 -66.96
N SER A 2 76.14 0.60 -67.48
CA SER A 2 74.88 0.73 -66.78
C SER A 2 74.42 -0.66 -66.29
N LYS A 3 74.12 -0.78 -65.00
CA LYS A 3 73.52 -1.98 -64.39
C LYS A 3 72.02 -2.04 -64.78
N PRO A 4 71.48 -3.22 -65.09
CA PRO A 4 70.01 -3.36 -65.33
C PRO A 4 69.22 -3.30 -64.01
N ALA A 5 68.03 -2.75 -64.14
CA ALA A 5 67.02 -2.63 -63.06
C ALA A 5 66.42 -3.99 -62.68
N PRO A 6 66.00 -4.24 -61.49
CA PRO A 6 65.36 -5.49 -61.07
C PRO A 6 63.95 -5.58 -61.64
N ILE A 7 63.61 -6.76 -62.19
CA ILE A 7 62.30 -7.12 -62.73
C ILE A 7 61.32 -7.27 -61.57
N SER A 8 60.25 -6.49 -61.56
CA SER A 8 59.13 -6.66 -60.61
C SER A 8 58.34 -7.91 -61.00
N PRO A 9 57.90 -8.75 -60.03
CA PRO A 9 57.08 -9.90 -60.39
C PRO A 9 55.68 -9.42 -60.87
N SER A 10 55.34 -9.83 -62.11
CA SER A 10 53.99 -9.60 -62.69
C SER A 10 52.99 -10.50 -61.97
N PHE A 11 52.14 -9.92 -61.15
CA PHE A 11 50.94 -10.57 -60.59
C PHE A 11 49.99 -10.84 -61.76
N THR A 12 49.54 -12.08 -61.92
CA THR A 12 48.53 -12.47 -62.92
C THR A 12 47.13 -12.11 -62.37
N ASP A 13 46.21 -11.80 -63.32
CA ASP A 13 44.81 -11.47 -62.95
C ASP A 13 44.12 -12.58 -62.13
N ASP A 14 44.56 -13.82 -62.23
CA ASP A 14 44.06 -14.94 -61.44
C ASP A 14 44.45 -14.82 -59.90
N ASP A 15 45.60 -14.29 -59.64
CA ASP A 15 46.03 -14.04 -58.27
C ASP A 15 45.20 -12.92 -57.60
N LEU A 16 44.83 -11.90 -58.35
CA LEU A 16 43.92 -10.84 -57.87
C LEU A 16 42.47 -11.33 -57.66
N HIS A 17 41.98 -12.29 -58.50
CA HIS A 17 40.65 -12.86 -58.32
C HIS A 17 40.55 -13.82 -57.12
N SER A 18 41.62 -14.48 -56.72
CA SER A 18 41.67 -15.37 -55.56
C SER A 18 41.61 -14.61 -54.25
N LEU A 19 42.05 -13.34 -54.24
CA LEU A 19 42.00 -12.46 -53.02
C LEU A 19 40.62 -11.83 -52.81
N ARG A 20 39.69 -11.90 -53.74
CA ARG A 20 38.37 -11.22 -53.66
C ARG A 20 37.16 -12.09 -53.37
N LYS A 21 37.29 -13.39 -53.20
CA LYS A 21 36.14 -14.22 -52.82
C LYS A 21 36.03 -14.23 -51.29
N PRO A 22 35.00 -13.57 -50.68
CA PRO A 22 34.75 -13.72 -49.29
C PRO A 22 34.45 -15.19 -48.99
N LYS A 23 35.26 -15.83 -48.17
CA LYS A 23 35.00 -17.21 -47.73
C LYS A 23 33.58 -17.24 -47.09
N PRO A 24 32.73 -18.20 -47.42
CA PRO A 24 31.38 -18.29 -46.90
C PRO A 24 31.48 -18.36 -45.38
N PHE A 25 30.76 -17.43 -44.67
CA PHE A 25 30.74 -17.36 -43.21
C PHE A 25 30.09 -18.66 -42.70
N ASN A 26 30.88 -19.48 -42.04
CA ASN A 26 30.41 -20.71 -41.42
C ASN A 26 30.20 -20.45 -39.91
N PHE A 27 28.94 -20.28 -39.52
CA PHE A 27 28.57 -19.95 -38.15
C PHE A 27 29.04 -20.98 -37.12
N ARG A 28 29.04 -22.28 -37.46
CA ARG A 28 29.58 -23.33 -36.58
C ARG A 28 31.09 -23.18 -36.36
N LYS A 29 31.86 -22.89 -37.42
CA LYS A 29 33.31 -22.68 -37.31
C LYS A 29 33.63 -21.37 -36.57
N PHE A 30 32.77 -20.37 -36.66
CA PHE A 30 32.88 -19.14 -35.86
C PHE A 30 32.62 -19.39 -34.37
N LEU A 31 31.58 -20.18 -34.02
CA LEU A 31 31.29 -20.52 -32.61
C LEU A 31 32.40 -21.34 -31.98
N TYR A 32 32.88 -22.37 -32.66
CA TYR A 32 33.98 -23.19 -32.17
C TYR A 32 34.81 -23.70 -33.35
N ASN A 33 36.06 -23.25 -33.45
CA ASN A 33 37.04 -23.72 -34.41
C ASN A 33 37.94 -24.75 -33.75
N THR A 34 37.75 -26.02 -34.16
CA THR A 34 38.58 -27.14 -33.65
C THR A 34 40.01 -27.12 -34.15
N GLU A 35 40.30 -26.49 -35.32
CA GLU A 35 41.65 -26.40 -35.91
C GLU A 35 42.55 -25.46 -35.11
N ASP A 36 42.00 -24.28 -34.71
CA ASP A 36 42.75 -23.23 -34.00
C ASP A 36 42.43 -23.19 -32.47
N GLY A 37 41.48 -24.01 -32.01
CA GLY A 37 41.02 -24.02 -30.62
C GLY A 37 40.37 -22.73 -30.17
N THR A 38 39.81 -21.95 -31.13
CA THR A 38 39.19 -20.63 -30.86
C THR A 38 37.69 -20.74 -30.67
N VAL A 39 37.16 -19.97 -29.69
CA VAL A 39 35.72 -19.82 -29.43
C VAL A 39 35.34 -18.40 -29.81
N MET A 40 34.33 -18.26 -30.69
CA MET A 40 33.86 -16.96 -31.20
C MET A 40 35.01 -16.12 -31.81
N GLY A 41 35.96 -16.79 -32.47
CA GLY A 41 37.09 -16.15 -33.13
C GLY A 41 38.22 -15.68 -32.18
N ARG A 42 38.18 -16.08 -30.89
CA ARG A 42 39.20 -15.70 -29.87
C ARG A 42 39.79 -16.92 -29.20
N ASP A 43 41.05 -16.83 -28.86
CA ASP A 43 41.78 -17.84 -28.10
C ASP A 43 41.47 -17.78 -26.58
N ARG A 44 41.81 -18.84 -25.86
CA ARG A 44 41.56 -18.94 -24.41
C ARG A 44 42.21 -17.81 -23.61
N ALA A 45 43.40 -17.37 -24.00
CA ALA A 45 44.09 -16.29 -23.34
C ALA A 45 43.39 -14.93 -23.50
N SER A 46 42.82 -14.71 -24.70
CA SER A 46 41.99 -13.51 -24.98
C SER A 46 40.71 -13.50 -24.14
N TRP A 47 40.01 -14.63 -24.03
CA TRP A 47 38.84 -14.76 -23.17
C TRP A 47 39.18 -14.56 -21.68
N ALA A 48 40.32 -15.11 -21.22
CA ALA A 48 40.74 -14.91 -19.86
C ALA A 48 41.00 -13.42 -19.55
N LYS A 49 41.70 -12.70 -20.45
CA LYS A 49 41.91 -11.24 -20.31
C LYS A 49 40.61 -10.47 -20.26
N ILE A 50 39.61 -10.80 -21.12
CA ILE A 50 38.30 -10.19 -21.11
C ILE A 50 37.60 -10.50 -19.79
N GLY A 51 37.59 -11.76 -19.34
CA GLY A 51 37.00 -12.18 -18.09
C GLY A 51 37.57 -11.42 -16.89
N ILE A 52 38.90 -11.34 -16.79
CA ILE A 52 39.58 -10.60 -15.72
C ILE A 52 39.23 -9.11 -15.77
N PHE A 53 39.20 -8.52 -16.97
CA PHE A 53 38.83 -7.12 -17.14
C PHE A 53 37.42 -6.86 -16.62
N TYR A 54 36.43 -7.68 -17.03
CA TYR A 54 35.04 -7.47 -16.60
C TYR A 54 34.86 -7.76 -15.11
N VAL A 55 35.52 -8.75 -14.54
CA VAL A 55 35.51 -8.99 -13.08
C VAL A 55 36.04 -7.78 -12.32
N ALA A 56 37.16 -7.22 -12.76
CA ALA A 56 37.74 -6.03 -12.14
C ALA A 56 36.81 -4.81 -12.34
N PHE A 57 36.30 -4.61 -13.55
CA PHE A 57 35.42 -3.50 -13.87
C PHE A 57 34.11 -3.52 -13.02
N TYR A 58 33.43 -4.66 -13.01
CA TYR A 58 32.18 -4.79 -12.23
C TYR A 58 32.45 -4.80 -10.73
N GLY A 59 33.60 -5.31 -10.30
CA GLY A 59 34.02 -5.24 -8.90
C GLY A 59 34.19 -3.80 -8.43
N VAL A 60 34.88 -2.96 -9.21
CA VAL A 60 35.03 -1.52 -8.91
C VAL A 60 33.68 -0.80 -8.96
N LEU A 61 32.85 -1.09 -9.97
CA LEU A 61 31.51 -0.50 -10.09
C LEU A 61 30.62 -0.87 -8.89
N ALA A 62 30.60 -2.15 -8.50
CA ALA A 62 29.85 -2.61 -7.33
C ALA A 62 30.35 -1.95 -6.03
N ALA A 63 31.67 -1.83 -5.86
CA ALA A 63 32.25 -1.12 -4.72
C ALA A 63 31.85 0.36 -4.69
N LEU A 64 31.89 1.03 -5.84
CA LEU A 64 31.44 2.43 -5.94
C LEU A 64 29.97 2.57 -5.53
N VAL A 65 29.08 1.73 -6.08
CA VAL A 65 27.64 1.76 -5.73
C VAL A 65 27.46 1.47 -4.23
N ALA A 66 28.15 0.48 -3.68
CA ALA A 66 28.06 0.15 -2.26
C ALA A 66 28.50 1.31 -1.36
N ILE A 67 29.62 1.99 -1.70
CA ILE A 67 30.10 3.16 -0.96
C ILE A 67 29.10 4.32 -1.05
N CYS A 68 28.57 4.62 -2.23
CA CYS A 68 27.57 5.67 -2.42
C CYS A 68 26.28 5.37 -1.63
N MET A 69 25.80 4.12 -1.67
CA MET A 69 24.62 3.69 -0.91
C MET A 69 24.88 3.74 0.59
N TRP A 70 26.03 3.30 1.05
CA TRP A 70 26.42 3.40 2.47
C TRP A 70 26.43 4.86 2.94
N ALA A 71 27.09 5.75 2.19
CA ALA A 71 27.13 7.18 2.50
C ALA A 71 25.71 7.79 2.50
N PHE A 72 24.85 7.40 1.55
CA PHE A 72 23.46 7.84 1.50
C PHE A 72 22.68 7.39 2.75
N PHE A 73 22.79 6.12 3.14
CA PHE A 73 22.10 5.61 4.33
C PHE A 73 22.55 6.29 5.63
N GLN A 74 23.79 6.77 5.73
CA GLN A 74 24.24 7.55 6.88
C GLN A 74 23.50 8.91 7.01
N THR A 75 22.89 9.41 5.94
CA THR A 75 22.13 10.66 5.96
C THR A 75 20.65 10.48 6.32
N LEU A 76 20.19 9.24 6.46
CA LEU A 76 18.80 8.92 6.75
C LEU A 76 18.61 8.57 8.24
N ASP A 77 17.56 9.12 8.84
CA ASP A 77 17.10 8.69 10.15
C ASP A 77 16.13 7.50 9.98
N PRO A 78 16.30 6.38 10.70
CA PRO A 78 15.42 5.22 10.58
C PRO A 78 13.99 5.47 11.08
N ARG A 79 13.76 6.51 11.88
CA ARG A 79 12.45 6.82 12.48
C ARG A 79 11.75 8.00 11.81
N ILE A 80 12.51 8.98 11.31
CA ILE A 80 11.97 10.22 10.75
C ILE A 80 12.20 10.22 9.23
N PRO A 81 11.13 10.15 8.42
CA PRO A 81 11.26 10.23 6.97
C PRO A 81 11.87 11.56 6.54
N LYS A 82 12.85 11.53 5.66
CA LYS A 82 13.50 12.75 5.13
C LYS A 82 12.57 13.56 4.24
N TRP A 83 11.72 12.87 3.47
CA TRP A 83 10.73 13.48 2.60
C TRP A 83 9.33 13.18 3.13
N THR A 84 8.62 14.22 3.53
CA THR A 84 7.27 14.13 4.12
C THR A 84 6.31 15.03 3.37
N LEU A 85 5.02 14.73 3.44
CA LEU A 85 3.92 15.50 2.87
C LEU A 85 4.13 15.80 1.37
N ASP A 86 4.13 17.08 0.96
CA ASP A 86 4.27 17.49 -0.44
C ASP A 86 5.60 17.06 -1.10
N ARG A 87 6.60 16.76 -0.29
CA ARG A 87 7.91 16.27 -0.77
C ARG A 87 7.95 14.74 -0.89
N SER A 88 6.90 14.06 -0.46
CA SER A 88 6.79 12.60 -0.50
C SER A 88 6.06 12.13 -1.76
N LEU A 89 6.45 10.96 -2.28
CA LEU A 89 5.75 10.31 -3.39
C LEU A 89 4.33 9.84 -3.02
N ILE A 90 4.06 9.60 -1.73
CA ILE A 90 2.72 9.20 -1.25
C ILE A 90 1.75 10.36 -1.10
N GLY A 91 2.23 11.62 -1.24
CA GLY A 91 1.40 12.81 -1.15
C GLY A 91 0.88 13.12 0.25
N THR A 92 -0.10 14.02 0.30
CA THR A 92 -0.71 14.55 1.54
C THR A 92 -2.11 14.04 1.80
N ASN A 93 -2.74 13.35 0.85
CA ASN A 93 -4.12 12.88 0.97
C ASN A 93 -4.17 11.45 1.51
N PRO A 94 -4.66 11.23 2.75
CA PRO A 94 -4.68 9.89 3.33
C PRO A 94 -5.74 9.03 2.65
N GLY A 95 -5.34 7.84 2.20
CA GLY A 95 -6.26 6.83 1.71
C GLY A 95 -7.01 6.16 2.86
N LEU A 96 -8.22 5.69 2.59
CA LEU A 96 -9.03 4.89 3.49
C LEU A 96 -8.92 3.41 3.11
N GLY A 97 -8.75 2.54 4.08
CA GLY A 97 -8.70 1.10 3.85
C GLY A 97 -9.74 0.36 4.68
N PHE A 98 -10.15 -0.82 4.24
CA PHE A 98 -11.11 -1.66 4.94
C PHE A 98 -10.52 -3.02 5.32
N ARG A 99 -11.12 -3.67 6.31
CA ARG A 99 -10.88 -5.05 6.73
C ARG A 99 -12.22 -5.71 7.06
N PRO A 100 -12.38 -7.03 6.79
CA PRO A 100 -11.38 -7.98 6.32
C PRO A 100 -11.09 -7.84 4.81
N LEU A 101 -9.96 -8.38 4.37
CA LEU A 101 -9.64 -8.48 2.94
C LEU A 101 -10.02 -9.87 2.39
N PRO A 102 -10.32 -9.97 1.11
CA PRO A 102 -10.47 -11.24 0.41
C PRO A 102 -9.23 -12.14 0.54
N PRO A 103 -9.35 -13.45 0.26
CA PRO A 103 -8.21 -14.37 0.28
C PRO A 103 -7.08 -13.92 -0.63
N VAL A 104 -5.83 -14.28 -0.27
CA VAL A 104 -4.60 -13.88 -0.98
C VAL A 104 -4.62 -14.31 -2.46
N ASP A 105 -5.31 -15.39 -2.78
CA ASP A 105 -5.47 -15.88 -4.15
C ASP A 105 -6.33 -14.94 -5.03
N ASN A 106 -7.05 -14.01 -4.42
CA ASN A 106 -7.97 -13.06 -5.05
C ASN A 106 -7.66 -11.60 -4.68
N VAL A 107 -6.38 -11.22 -4.72
CA VAL A 107 -5.88 -9.90 -4.27
C VAL A 107 -6.55 -8.72 -4.96
N GLU A 108 -7.01 -8.91 -6.20
CA GLU A 108 -7.68 -7.85 -6.98
C GLU A 108 -9.18 -7.71 -6.65
N SER A 109 -9.76 -8.68 -5.92
CA SER A 109 -11.16 -8.64 -5.54
C SER A 109 -11.38 -7.73 -4.34
N THR A 110 -12.49 -7.00 -4.35
CA THR A 110 -13.00 -6.23 -3.21
C THR A 110 -14.29 -6.84 -2.64
N LEU A 111 -14.68 -8.04 -3.14
CA LEU A 111 -15.91 -8.70 -2.79
C LEU A 111 -15.80 -9.46 -1.45
N ILE A 112 -16.68 -9.11 -0.52
CA ILE A 112 -16.93 -9.84 0.72
C ILE A 112 -18.18 -10.69 0.51
N TRP A 113 -17.97 -11.96 0.20
CA TRP A 113 -19.05 -12.93 -0.02
C TRP A 113 -19.03 -14.02 1.03
N TYR A 114 -20.20 -14.30 1.63
CA TYR A 114 -20.35 -15.38 2.59
C TYR A 114 -21.83 -15.78 2.80
N LYS A 115 -22.03 -16.99 3.36
CA LYS A 115 -23.33 -17.48 3.82
C LYS A 115 -23.43 -17.38 5.33
N GLY A 116 -24.34 -16.56 5.83
CA GLY A 116 -24.45 -16.27 7.26
C GLY A 116 -24.86 -17.48 8.12
N THR A 117 -25.51 -18.48 7.54
CA THR A 117 -26.02 -19.68 8.22
C THR A 117 -24.95 -20.76 8.46
N GLN A 118 -23.83 -20.72 7.77
CA GLN A 118 -22.79 -21.74 7.80
C GLN A 118 -21.46 -21.16 8.31
N HIS A 119 -21.01 -21.65 9.46
CA HIS A 119 -19.77 -21.16 10.09
C HIS A 119 -18.55 -21.22 9.15
N GLU A 120 -18.39 -22.30 8.40
CA GLU A 120 -17.25 -22.50 7.50
C GLU A 120 -17.17 -21.44 6.40
N ASN A 121 -18.31 -20.88 5.96
CA ASN A 121 -18.34 -19.89 4.90
C ASN A 121 -17.93 -18.48 5.35
N TYR A 122 -18.15 -18.11 6.61
CA TYR A 122 -17.69 -16.82 7.13
C TYR A 122 -16.42 -16.92 8.00
N LYS A 123 -15.93 -18.11 8.26
CA LYS A 123 -14.73 -18.36 9.08
C LYS A 123 -13.52 -17.59 8.58
N HIS A 124 -13.26 -17.62 7.27
CA HIS A 124 -12.15 -16.86 6.67
C HIS A 124 -12.20 -15.36 7.06
N TRP A 125 -13.38 -14.76 6.99
CA TRP A 125 -13.57 -13.34 7.29
C TRP A 125 -13.34 -13.03 8.76
N THR A 126 -13.87 -13.87 9.65
CA THR A 126 -13.69 -13.73 11.10
C THR A 126 -12.25 -13.99 11.55
N ASP A 127 -11.57 -14.96 10.94
CA ASP A 127 -10.17 -15.26 11.22
C ASP A 127 -9.27 -14.12 10.74
N SER A 128 -9.49 -13.61 9.52
CA SER A 128 -8.79 -12.43 9.01
C SER A 128 -8.95 -11.20 9.92
N LEU A 129 -10.15 -10.99 10.49
CA LEU A 129 -10.38 -9.94 11.47
C LEU A 129 -9.68 -10.22 12.81
N ASN A 130 -9.67 -11.47 13.27
CA ASN A 130 -8.94 -11.86 14.49
C ASN A 130 -7.45 -11.56 14.38
N ASP A 131 -6.85 -11.93 13.24
CA ASP A 131 -5.42 -11.67 12.98
C ASP A 131 -5.13 -10.17 12.87
N PHE A 132 -5.97 -9.43 12.16
CA PHE A 132 -5.84 -7.99 12.04
C PHE A 132 -5.96 -7.27 13.39
N LEU A 133 -6.91 -7.69 14.23
CA LEU A 133 -7.17 -7.07 15.52
C LEU A 133 -6.29 -7.61 16.65
N ALA A 134 -5.48 -8.62 16.43
CA ALA A 134 -4.59 -9.21 17.43
C ALA A 134 -3.65 -8.15 18.04
N VAL A 135 -3.07 -7.28 17.20
CA VAL A 135 -2.16 -6.20 17.63
C VAL A 135 -2.84 -5.15 18.52
N TYR A 136 -4.16 -4.99 18.42
CA TYR A 136 -4.95 -4.10 19.26
C TYR A 136 -5.34 -4.74 20.61
N LYS A 137 -5.47 -6.07 20.64
CA LYS A 137 -5.85 -6.83 21.83
C LYS A 137 -4.68 -7.13 22.75
N VAL A 138 -3.51 -7.40 22.17
CA VAL A 138 -2.31 -7.83 22.88
C VAL A 138 -1.21 -6.79 22.71
N PRO A 139 -0.97 -5.93 23.72
CA PRO A 139 0.03 -4.85 23.63
C PRO A 139 1.44 -5.35 23.28
N GLY A 140 1.82 -6.54 23.73
CA GLY A 140 3.14 -7.13 23.48
C GLY A 140 3.43 -7.49 22.00
N LEU A 141 2.43 -7.52 21.13
CA LEU A 141 2.61 -7.74 19.69
C LEU A 141 3.12 -6.51 18.95
N THR A 142 3.03 -5.33 19.56
CA THR A 142 3.55 -4.08 18.97
C THR A 142 4.73 -3.60 19.81
N PRO A 143 5.95 -3.47 19.24
CA PRO A 143 7.11 -2.99 19.98
C PRO A 143 6.86 -1.66 20.69
N GLY A 144 7.27 -1.54 21.94
CA GLY A 144 7.13 -0.34 22.77
C GLY A 144 5.71 -0.05 23.29
N ARG A 145 4.66 -0.71 22.79
CA ARG A 145 3.27 -0.41 23.18
C ARG A 145 2.98 -0.67 24.65
N GLY A 146 3.50 -1.74 25.21
CA GLY A 146 3.23 -2.11 26.63
C GLY A 146 3.65 -1.07 27.64
N GLN A 147 4.58 -0.17 27.31
CA GLN A 147 5.10 0.87 28.23
C GLN A 147 4.59 2.27 27.87
N ASN A 148 4.22 2.52 26.62
CA ASN A 148 3.95 3.85 26.09
C ASN A 148 2.44 4.13 25.93
N ILE A 149 1.56 3.24 26.37
CA ILE A 149 0.11 3.42 26.23
C ILE A 149 -0.37 4.52 27.18
N TYR A 150 -1.16 5.43 26.63
CA TYR A 150 -1.89 6.46 27.35
C TYR A 150 -3.37 6.40 27.01
N ASN A 151 -4.22 6.59 27.99
CA ASN A 151 -5.67 6.66 27.77
C ASN A 151 -6.05 8.08 27.34
N CYS A 152 -6.06 8.29 26.04
CA CYS A 152 -6.36 9.61 25.46
C CYS A 152 -7.85 9.91 25.43
N ASP A 153 -8.15 11.20 25.51
CA ASP A 153 -9.47 11.76 25.22
C ASP A 153 -9.28 13.10 24.48
N TYR A 154 -10.36 13.68 23.97
CA TYR A 154 -10.35 14.98 23.27
C TYR A 154 -9.78 16.12 24.12
N ASN A 155 -9.92 16.04 25.44
CA ASN A 155 -9.34 17.00 26.40
C ASN A 155 -7.93 16.62 26.86
N GLN A 156 -7.51 15.38 26.61
CA GLN A 156 -6.25 14.83 27.09
C GLN A 156 -5.52 14.12 25.95
N PRO A 157 -4.85 14.87 25.06
CA PRO A 157 -4.01 14.30 24.02
C PRO A 157 -2.81 13.56 24.64
N PRO A 158 -2.17 12.64 23.90
CA PRO A 158 -1.05 11.88 24.43
C PRO A 158 0.13 12.80 24.76
N PRO A 159 0.78 12.62 25.92
CA PRO A 159 2.04 13.27 26.23
C PRO A 159 3.14 12.86 25.24
N GLN A 160 4.21 13.66 25.19
CA GLN A 160 5.34 13.38 24.31
C GLN A 160 5.94 11.99 24.60
N GLY A 161 6.08 11.17 23.53
CA GLY A 161 6.61 9.80 23.64
C GLY A 161 5.56 8.75 24.01
N GLN A 162 4.32 9.12 24.31
CA GLN A 162 3.22 8.20 24.56
C GLN A 162 2.28 8.11 23.35
N VAL A 163 1.50 7.04 23.29
CA VAL A 163 0.56 6.75 22.22
C VAL A 163 -0.80 6.38 22.78
N CYS A 164 -1.85 6.79 22.08
CA CYS A 164 -3.21 6.53 22.49
C CYS A 164 -3.57 5.05 22.42
N ASP A 165 -4.34 4.60 23.40
CA ASP A 165 -4.97 3.28 23.34
C ASP A 165 -6.15 3.27 22.36
N VAL A 166 -6.41 2.10 21.78
CA VAL A 166 -7.58 1.83 20.94
C VAL A 166 -8.32 0.66 21.58
N ASP A 167 -9.30 0.96 22.42
CA ASP A 167 -10.13 -0.08 23.06
C ASP A 167 -11.17 -0.61 22.06
N ILE A 168 -10.91 -1.83 21.58
CA ILE A 168 -11.83 -2.54 20.69
C ILE A 168 -12.73 -3.55 21.42
N LYS A 169 -12.56 -3.71 22.74
CA LYS A 169 -13.30 -4.73 23.51
C LYS A 169 -14.74 -4.29 23.79
N SER A 170 -14.97 -2.99 23.87
CA SER A 170 -16.28 -2.40 24.15
C SER A 170 -17.20 -2.27 22.92
N TRP A 171 -16.77 -2.68 21.74
CA TRP A 171 -17.46 -2.42 20.46
C TRP A 171 -18.47 -3.53 20.07
N ALA A 172 -19.25 -4.02 21.03
CA ALA A 172 -20.30 -4.97 20.71
C ALA A 172 -21.32 -4.36 19.69
N PRO A 173 -21.76 -5.10 18.67
CA PRO A 173 -21.53 -6.53 18.40
C PRO A 173 -20.27 -6.82 17.54
N CYS A 174 -19.42 -5.85 17.26
CA CYS A 174 -18.24 -5.97 16.40
C CYS A 174 -17.03 -6.54 17.17
N THR A 175 -17.24 -7.57 17.97
CA THR A 175 -16.20 -8.24 18.77
C THR A 175 -16.05 -9.71 18.36
N ARG A 176 -14.93 -10.33 18.75
CA ARG A 176 -14.63 -11.75 18.47
C ARG A 176 -15.69 -12.66 19.05
N GLU A 177 -16.16 -12.38 20.26
CA GLU A 177 -17.16 -13.13 21.01
C GLU A 177 -18.49 -13.20 20.26
N ASN A 178 -18.77 -12.16 19.47
CA ASN A 178 -19.96 -12.07 18.63
C ASN A 178 -19.68 -12.44 17.16
N ASN A 179 -18.54 -13.09 16.84
CA ASN A 179 -18.12 -13.38 15.47
C ASN A 179 -18.28 -12.17 14.53
N TYR A 180 -18.02 -10.95 15.04
CA TYR A 180 -18.20 -9.69 14.33
C TYR A 180 -19.57 -9.57 13.62
N SER A 181 -20.58 -10.23 14.20
CA SER A 181 -21.97 -10.29 13.72
C SER A 181 -22.20 -10.97 12.34
N TYR A 182 -21.18 -11.65 11.79
CA TYR A 182 -21.30 -12.39 10.51
C TYR A 182 -22.36 -13.49 10.55
N HIS A 183 -22.46 -14.21 11.68
CA HIS A 183 -23.48 -15.26 11.88
C HIS A 183 -24.93 -14.75 11.86
N LYS A 184 -25.14 -13.43 12.03
CA LYS A 184 -26.45 -12.77 11.96
C LYS A 184 -26.71 -12.15 10.59
N SER A 185 -25.82 -12.37 9.61
CA SER A 185 -25.87 -11.67 8.31
C SER A 185 -25.86 -10.14 8.44
N ALA A 186 -25.19 -9.64 9.47
CA ALA A 186 -25.07 -8.23 9.82
C ALA A 186 -23.58 -7.91 10.07
N PRO A 187 -22.70 -7.98 9.06
CA PRO A 187 -21.25 -7.97 9.24
C PRO A 187 -20.73 -6.65 9.74
N CYS A 188 -19.66 -6.73 10.54
CA CYS A 188 -18.83 -5.57 10.87
C CYS A 188 -17.63 -5.50 9.95
N ILE A 189 -17.41 -4.32 9.37
CA ILE A 189 -16.25 -4.00 8.54
C ILE A 189 -15.47 -2.90 9.24
N PHE A 190 -14.16 -3.08 9.38
CA PHE A 190 -13.30 -2.12 10.05
C PHE A 190 -12.64 -1.21 9.05
N LEU A 191 -12.78 0.09 9.25
CA LEU A 191 -12.12 1.13 8.46
C LEU A 191 -10.90 1.65 9.19
N LYS A 192 -9.86 1.96 8.43
CA LYS A 192 -8.60 2.50 8.90
C LYS A 192 -8.09 3.55 7.93
N LEU A 193 -7.69 4.70 8.43
CA LEU A 193 -7.01 5.71 7.64
C LEU A 193 -5.52 5.35 7.48
N ASN A 194 -4.98 5.50 6.28
CA ASN A 194 -3.57 5.24 6.02
C ASN A 194 -2.69 6.25 6.77
N LYS A 195 -1.53 5.78 7.22
CA LYS A 195 -0.59 6.61 7.96
C LYS A 195 0.19 7.52 7.00
N ILE A 196 0.09 8.82 7.20
CA ILE A 196 0.97 9.81 6.56
C ILE A 196 1.74 10.51 7.67
N TYR A 197 3.08 10.46 7.61
CA TYR A 197 3.94 11.07 8.62
C TYR A 197 3.76 12.59 8.67
N GLY A 198 3.45 13.09 9.87
CA GLY A 198 3.28 14.52 10.12
C GLY A 198 2.01 15.15 9.54
N TRP A 199 1.10 14.36 8.94
CA TRP A 199 -0.15 14.89 8.42
C TRP A 199 -1.09 15.33 9.56
N ILE A 200 -1.59 16.56 9.47
CA ILE A 200 -2.51 17.15 10.43
C ILE A 200 -3.86 17.33 9.75
N PRO A 201 -4.94 16.72 10.29
CA PRO A 201 -6.27 16.88 9.73
C PRO A 201 -6.82 18.30 9.98
N GLU A 202 -7.50 18.84 8.98
CA GLU A 202 -8.30 20.06 9.11
C GLU A 202 -9.77 19.69 9.31
N TYR A 203 -10.23 19.83 10.55
CA TYR A 203 -11.56 19.35 10.94
C TYR A 203 -12.68 20.27 10.46
N TYR A 204 -13.87 19.70 10.28
CA TYR A 204 -15.11 20.46 10.15
C TYR A 204 -15.64 20.84 11.54
N ASN A 205 -15.26 21.99 12.04
CA ASN A 205 -15.58 22.47 13.40
C ASN A 205 -16.91 23.24 13.47
N ASN A 206 -17.62 23.36 12.36
CA ASN A 206 -18.87 24.10 12.28
C ASN A 206 -19.85 23.38 11.32
N SER A 207 -21.03 23.12 11.78
CA SER A 207 -22.07 22.45 10.99
C SER A 207 -22.59 23.28 9.80
N ARG A 208 -22.34 24.59 9.80
CA ARG A 208 -22.70 25.47 8.68
C ARG A 208 -21.78 25.38 7.48
N ASP A 209 -20.59 24.83 7.67
CA ASP A 209 -19.48 24.87 6.70
C ASP A 209 -19.18 23.47 6.14
N LEU A 210 -20.21 22.62 6.10
CA LEU A 210 -20.12 21.25 5.60
C LEU A 210 -20.30 21.23 4.08
N PRO A 211 -19.51 20.42 3.33
CA PRO A 211 -19.62 20.34 1.89
C PRO A 211 -20.98 19.78 1.43
N GLU A 212 -21.47 20.24 0.29
CA GLU A 212 -22.74 19.79 -0.26
C GLU A 212 -22.75 18.28 -0.54
N SER A 213 -21.62 17.75 -0.98
CA SER A 213 -21.40 16.32 -1.26
C SER A 213 -21.43 15.40 -0.03
N MET A 214 -21.40 15.96 1.19
CA MET A 214 -21.49 15.18 2.42
C MET A 214 -22.92 14.66 2.62
N PRO A 215 -23.11 13.37 2.98
CA PRO A 215 -24.41 12.79 3.23
C PRO A 215 -25.22 13.52 4.30
N GLN A 216 -26.50 13.67 4.08
CA GLN A 216 -27.40 14.38 5.03
C GLN A 216 -27.40 13.71 6.41
N SER A 217 -27.34 12.39 6.47
CA SER A 217 -27.25 11.62 7.72
C SER A 217 -26.02 12.00 8.55
N LEU A 218 -24.87 12.27 7.88
CA LEU A 218 -23.66 12.71 8.57
C LEU A 218 -23.76 14.17 8.99
N LYS A 219 -24.33 15.06 8.16
CA LYS A 219 -24.56 16.47 8.51
C LYS A 219 -25.43 16.61 9.77
N THR A 220 -26.49 15.82 9.85
CA THR A 220 -27.37 15.79 11.03
C THR A 220 -26.61 15.34 12.28
N TYR A 221 -25.84 14.25 12.15
CA TYR A 221 -25.02 13.72 13.24
C TYR A 221 -23.98 14.75 13.74
N ILE A 222 -23.27 15.43 12.85
CA ILE A 222 -22.31 16.49 13.19
C ILE A 222 -23.01 17.63 13.92
N SER A 223 -24.22 18.05 13.49
CA SER A 223 -24.99 19.10 14.14
C SER A 223 -25.46 18.70 15.55
N GLU A 224 -25.75 17.43 15.79
CA GLU A 224 -26.07 16.89 17.11
C GLU A 224 -24.84 16.89 18.01
N VAL A 225 -23.69 16.46 17.51
CA VAL A 225 -22.42 16.47 18.24
C VAL A 225 -21.98 17.90 18.59
N GLU A 226 -22.16 18.87 17.67
CA GLU A 226 -21.88 20.29 17.92
C GLU A 226 -22.65 20.84 19.11
N LYS A 227 -23.91 20.41 19.29
CA LYS A 227 -24.77 20.85 20.39
C LYS A 227 -24.47 20.13 21.71
N SER A 228 -24.13 18.84 21.66
CA SER A 228 -23.92 18.02 22.86
C SER A 228 -22.48 18.09 23.38
N GLU A 229 -21.51 17.88 22.50
CA GLU A 229 -20.08 17.75 22.86
C GLU A 229 -19.19 18.41 21.80
N PRO A 230 -19.10 19.75 21.73
CA PRO A 230 -18.42 20.49 20.65
C PRO A 230 -16.95 20.09 20.47
N ILE A 231 -16.28 19.64 21.54
CA ILE A 231 -14.88 19.20 21.46
C ILE A 231 -14.68 17.99 20.56
N LYS A 232 -15.70 17.13 20.43
CA LYS A 232 -15.68 15.96 19.55
C LYS A 232 -15.75 16.33 18.04
N LEU A 233 -15.96 17.61 17.71
CA LEU A 233 -15.83 18.06 16.32
C LEU A 233 -14.41 17.91 15.76
N ASN A 234 -13.40 17.81 16.64
CA ASN A 234 -12.03 17.47 16.23
C ASN A 234 -11.92 15.99 15.83
N THR A 235 -12.73 15.58 14.85
CA THR A 235 -12.83 14.21 14.34
C THR A 235 -12.77 14.23 12.82
N ILE A 236 -12.06 13.26 12.24
CA ILE A 236 -12.14 12.96 10.81
C ILE A 236 -13.38 12.07 10.63
N TRP A 237 -14.44 12.64 10.10
CA TRP A 237 -15.72 11.95 9.99
C TRP A 237 -15.69 10.84 8.95
N VAL A 238 -16.58 9.86 9.09
CA VAL A 238 -16.72 8.75 8.16
C VAL A 238 -18.18 8.60 7.74
N SER A 239 -18.38 8.38 6.45
CA SER A 239 -19.67 7.95 5.90
C SER A 239 -19.49 6.75 5.00
N CYS A 240 -20.41 5.79 5.07
CA CYS A 240 -20.54 4.68 4.14
C CYS A 240 -21.94 4.70 3.56
N GLU A 241 -22.04 4.56 2.24
CA GLU A 241 -23.30 4.55 1.50
C GLU A 241 -23.25 3.54 0.37
N GLY A 242 -24.39 3.14 -0.15
CA GLY A 242 -24.47 2.42 -1.42
C GLY A 242 -24.10 3.34 -2.58
N GLU A 243 -23.29 2.84 -3.51
CA GLU A 243 -22.79 3.63 -4.64
C GLU A 243 -23.90 4.05 -5.61
N ASN A 244 -24.91 3.20 -5.79
CA ASN A 244 -26.03 3.40 -6.68
C ASN A 244 -27.34 3.51 -5.89
N PRO A 245 -28.41 4.08 -6.45
CA PRO A 245 -29.71 4.15 -5.78
C PRO A 245 -30.21 2.78 -5.31
N ALA A 246 -30.03 1.73 -6.10
CA ALA A 246 -30.38 0.37 -5.71
C ALA A 246 -29.55 -0.15 -4.52
N ASP A 247 -28.28 0.17 -4.48
CA ASP A 247 -27.40 -0.19 -3.36
C ASP A 247 -27.81 0.57 -2.08
N GLN A 248 -28.21 1.84 -2.21
CA GLN A 248 -28.68 2.66 -1.09
C GLN A 248 -29.95 2.11 -0.45
N GLU A 249 -30.89 1.58 -1.25
CA GLU A 249 -32.09 0.94 -0.76
C GLU A 249 -31.81 -0.39 -0.05
N ASN A 250 -30.79 -1.12 -0.51
CA ASN A 250 -30.52 -2.48 -0.09
C ASN A 250 -29.45 -2.61 1.02
N ILE A 251 -28.64 -1.57 1.24
CA ILE A 251 -27.55 -1.57 2.24
C ILE A 251 -28.05 -1.65 3.68
N GLY A 252 -29.28 -1.16 3.93
CA GLY A 252 -29.89 -1.13 5.26
C GLY A 252 -29.30 -0.07 6.20
N ALA A 253 -29.63 -0.18 7.48
CA ALA A 253 -29.12 0.75 8.48
C ALA A 253 -27.66 0.44 8.83
N ILE A 254 -26.85 1.48 8.97
CA ILE A 254 -25.43 1.39 9.31
C ILE A 254 -25.21 2.02 10.68
N ASN A 255 -24.50 1.30 11.56
CA ASN A 255 -24.01 1.81 12.84
C ASN A 255 -22.50 1.90 12.85
N TYR A 256 -21.94 2.93 13.51
CA TYR A 256 -20.49 3.16 13.60
C TYR A 256 -20.01 3.05 15.04
N LEU A 257 -18.93 2.35 15.27
CA LEU A 257 -18.36 2.10 16.58
C LEU A 257 -16.86 2.43 16.61
N PRO A 258 -16.34 3.07 17.68
CA PRO A 258 -17.07 3.60 18.84
C PRO A 258 -17.80 4.91 18.50
N ILE A 259 -17.35 5.63 17.49
CA ILE A 259 -17.91 6.89 16.96
C ILE A 259 -17.85 6.88 15.45
N ARG A 260 -18.59 7.80 14.81
CA ARG A 260 -18.65 7.91 13.34
C ARG A 260 -17.44 8.66 12.76
N GLY A 261 -16.23 8.27 13.15
CA GLY A 261 -14.99 8.89 12.64
C GLY A 261 -13.75 8.54 13.44
N PHE A 262 -12.63 9.12 13.04
CA PHE A 262 -11.33 8.94 13.67
C PHE A 262 -11.03 10.14 14.58
N PRO A 263 -10.84 9.95 15.91
CA PRO A 263 -10.56 11.04 16.83
C PRO A 263 -9.28 11.78 16.53
N GLY A 264 -9.31 13.10 16.66
CA GLY A 264 -8.20 13.98 16.30
C GLY A 264 -6.95 13.80 17.14
N TYR A 265 -7.08 13.35 18.37
CA TYR A 265 -5.95 13.16 19.28
C TYR A 265 -4.98 12.04 18.87
N PHE A 266 -5.32 11.22 17.84
CA PHE A 266 -4.39 10.27 17.24
C PHE A 266 -3.43 10.90 16.21
N TYR A 267 -3.63 12.16 15.85
CA TYR A 267 -2.87 12.85 14.83
C TYR A 267 -2.09 14.04 15.40
N PRO A 268 -0.93 14.39 14.79
CA PRO A 268 -0.30 13.76 13.64
C PRO A 268 0.38 12.42 13.96
N TYR A 269 0.47 11.53 12.97
CA TYR A 269 1.29 10.33 13.08
C TYR A 269 2.79 10.69 13.00
N GLN A 270 3.57 10.29 14.02
CA GLN A 270 4.99 10.61 14.16
C GLN A 270 5.90 9.39 14.27
N ASN A 271 5.44 8.22 13.84
CA ASN A 271 6.16 6.95 13.95
C ASN A 271 6.63 6.61 15.39
N SER A 272 5.87 7.04 16.39
CA SER A 272 6.12 6.74 17.79
C SER A 272 6.00 5.24 18.06
N GLU A 273 6.85 4.71 18.94
CA GLU A 273 6.81 3.30 19.34
C GLU A 273 5.46 2.94 19.98
N GLY A 274 4.90 1.83 19.54
CA GLY A 274 3.62 1.36 20.04
C GLY A 274 2.38 2.01 19.41
N TYR A 275 2.54 2.92 18.45
CA TYR A 275 1.41 3.58 17.80
C TYR A 275 0.56 2.59 17.00
N LEU A 276 -0.75 2.59 17.27
CA LEU A 276 -1.78 1.95 16.46
C LEU A 276 -2.73 3.00 15.90
N SER A 277 -3.08 2.87 14.62
CA SER A 277 -4.05 3.77 14.01
C SER A 277 -5.42 3.57 14.62
N PRO A 278 -6.22 4.64 14.81
CA PRO A 278 -7.62 4.51 15.19
C PRO A 278 -8.40 3.71 14.14
N LEU A 279 -9.42 3.02 14.59
CA LEU A 279 -10.32 2.22 13.75
C LEU A 279 -11.74 2.73 13.90
N VAL A 280 -12.55 2.50 12.87
CA VAL A 280 -14.00 2.64 12.92
C VAL A 280 -14.61 1.30 12.48
N ALA A 281 -15.39 0.67 13.34
CA ALA A 281 -16.17 -0.50 12.95
C ALA A 281 -17.51 -0.03 12.38
N VAL A 282 -17.77 -0.44 11.15
CA VAL A 282 -19.01 -0.19 10.41
C VAL A 282 -19.86 -1.44 10.49
N HIS A 283 -20.95 -1.38 11.20
CA HIS A 283 -21.89 -2.47 11.41
C HIS A 283 -23.11 -2.33 10.50
N PHE A 284 -23.26 -3.23 9.55
CA PHE A 284 -24.40 -3.30 8.65
C PHE A 284 -25.52 -4.09 9.33
N GLN A 285 -26.56 -3.44 9.79
CA GLN A 285 -27.56 -4.08 10.64
C GLN A 285 -28.49 -5.04 9.90
N ARG A 286 -28.92 -4.68 8.69
CA ARG A 286 -29.87 -5.48 7.89
C ARG A 286 -29.65 -5.29 6.40
N PRO A 287 -28.49 -5.63 5.87
CA PRO A 287 -28.28 -5.60 4.43
C PRO A 287 -29.15 -6.66 3.76
N LYS A 288 -29.67 -6.38 2.58
CA LYS A 288 -30.48 -7.33 1.82
C LYS A 288 -29.62 -8.49 1.34
N ARG A 289 -30.16 -9.70 1.49
CA ARG A 289 -29.46 -10.94 1.13
C ARG A 289 -29.68 -11.29 -0.35
N GLY A 290 -28.75 -12.07 -0.93
CA GLY A 290 -28.85 -12.61 -2.28
C GLY A 290 -28.61 -11.59 -3.38
N ILE A 291 -28.11 -10.40 -3.04
CA ILE A 291 -27.74 -9.36 -4.01
C ILE A 291 -26.35 -8.79 -3.69
N ILE A 292 -25.66 -8.33 -4.71
CA ILE A 292 -24.42 -7.58 -4.54
C ILE A 292 -24.77 -6.14 -4.19
N ILE A 293 -24.18 -5.63 -3.14
CA ILE A 293 -24.29 -4.24 -2.69
C ILE A 293 -22.93 -3.59 -2.80
N ASN A 294 -22.80 -2.60 -3.67
CA ASN A 294 -21.58 -1.81 -3.80
C ASN A 294 -21.56 -0.74 -2.70
N VAL A 295 -20.54 -0.75 -1.87
CA VAL A 295 -20.39 0.16 -0.73
C VAL A 295 -19.21 1.08 -0.96
N GLU A 296 -19.44 2.37 -0.86
CA GLU A 296 -18.39 3.38 -0.83
C GLU A 296 -18.33 4.02 0.56
N CYS A 297 -17.15 3.99 1.19
CA CYS A 297 -16.91 4.71 2.44
C CYS A 297 -15.93 5.86 2.19
N LYS A 298 -16.23 7.03 2.76
CA LYS A 298 -15.44 8.27 2.64
C LYS A 298 -15.00 8.78 4.01
N ALA A 299 -13.75 9.27 4.07
CA ALA A 299 -13.25 10.01 5.21
C ALA A 299 -13.38 11.51 4.94
N TRP A 300 -13.84 12.29 5.92
CA TRP A 300 -14.18 13.71 5.76
C TRP A 300 -13.34 14.58 6.67
N ALA A 301 -12.43 15.34 6.07
CA ALA A 301 -11.73 16.49 6.64
C ALA A 301 -11.53 17.52 5.51
N ARG A 302 -11.30 18.79 5.82
CA ARG A 302 -11.17 19.86 4.79
C ARG A 302 -10.02 19.62 3.82
N ASN A 303 -8.95 19.00 4.33
CA ASN A 303 -7.75 18.65 3.57
C ASN A 303 -7.73 17.20 3.09
N ILE A 304 -8.87 16.51 3.04
CA ILE A 304 -9.06 15.23 2.34
C ILE A 304 -9.81 15.51 1.05
N ILE A 305 -9.14 15.26 -0.07
CA ILE A 305 -9.70 15.40 -1.41
C ILE A 305 -10.37 14.07 -1.78
N HIS A 306 -11.57 14.15 -2.35
CA HIS A 306 -12.28 12.99 -2.87
C HIS A 306 -12.22 12.97 -4.40
N ASP A 307 -11.67 11.90 -4.96
CA ASP A 307 -11.76 11.60 -6.38
C ASP A 307 -12.33 10.20 -6.57
N ARG A 308 -13.50 10.14 -7.22
CA ARG A 308 -14.19 8.87 -7.47
C ARG A 308 -13.47 8.01 -8.51
N LYS A 309 -12.79 8.63 -9.48
CA LYS A 309 -12.09 7.93 -10.56
C LYS A 309 -10.86 7.22 -10.02
N ASP A 310 -10.06 7.93 -9.25
CA ASP A 310 -8.81 7.41 -8.66
C ASP A 310 -9.01 6.85 -7.25
N ARG A 311 -10.26 6.85 -6.74
CA ARG A 311 -10.66 6.39 -5.39
C ARG A 311 -9.85 7.03 -4.27
N ILE A 312 -9.53 8.30 -4.42
CA ILE A 312 -8.78 9.08 -3.44
C ILE A 312 -9.72 9.53 -2.32
N GLY A 313 -9.30 9.41 -1.06
CA GLY A 313 -10.10 9.81 0.11
C GLY A 313 -11.30 8.90 0.40
N SER A 314 -11.48 7.83 -0.37
CA SER A 314 -12.55 6.86 -0.24
C SER A 314 -12.03 5.42 -0.34
N VAL A 315 -12.90 4.47 0.01
CA VAL A 315 -12.68 3.04 -0.23
C VAL A 315 -13.97 2.41 -0.71
N HIS A 316 -13.82 1.50 -1.67
CA HIS A 316 -14.90 0.71 -2.25
C HIS A 316 -14.73 -0.76 -1.91
N TYR A 317 -15.84 -1.43 -1.65
CA TYR A 317 -15.95 -2.87 -1.54
C TYR A 317 -17.38 -3.33 -1.84
N GLU A 318 -17.49 -4.57 -2.21
CA GLU A 318 -18.77 -5.21 -2.53
C GLU A 318 -19.15 -6.17 -1.40
N LEU A 319 -20.42 -6.19 -1.06
CA LEU A 319 -20.97 -7.05 -0.03
C LEU A 319 -22.05 -7.95 -0.63
N LEU A 320 -21.86 -9.27 -0.54
CA LEU A 320 -22.83 -10.28 -0.92
C LEU A 320 -23.06 -11.25 0.23
N ILE A 321 -24.28 -11.32 0.74
CA ILE A 321 -24.66 -12.19 1.84
C ILE A 321 -25.76 -13.13 1.37
N ASP A 322 -25.53 -14.43 1.44
CA ASP A 322 -26.50 -15.48 1.11
C ASP A 322 -27.12 -16.12 2.36
#